data_4d3144f9bf1b3bbc9732afde72c45be6
#
_entry.id   4d3144f9bf1b3bbc9732afde72c45be6
#
_cell.length_a   1.000
_cell.length_b   1.000
_cell.length_c   1.000
_cell.angle_alpha   90.00
_cell.angle_beta   90.00
_cell.angle_gamma   90.00
#
_symmetry.space_group_name_H-M   'P 1'
#
loop_
_entity.id
_entity.type
_entity.pdbx_description
1 polymer ?
#
loop_
_entity_poly.entity_id
_entity_poly.type
_entity_poly.pdbx_seq_one_letter_code
_entity_poly.pdbx_strand_id
1 'polypeptide(L)'
;PADPAAAMAQIERSFEIINKPVIDLIQVHNLGDVPTQLGILKDLKAEGRARYIGVTWTGAGRYPELARIMRDEQLDFIGIDYAIDNMEAADTMIPLAADLGVAVMVYLPFGRDRLWSRVAGQNLPDWAEEIDASTWAQFFLKYIAANPAVTVITPSTSKPANMIDNLGGAIG
;
A
#
# COMPACT_ATOMS: atom_id res chain seq x y z
N PRO A 1 -9.33 12.13 12.05
CA PRO A 1 -10.36 12.70 12.94
C PRO A 1 -11.60 13.07 12.12
N ALA A 2 -12.80 12.96 12.72
CA ALA A 2 -14.05 13.36 12.09
C ALA A 2 -14.23 14.91 12.06
N ASP A 3 -13.48 15.63 12.89
CA ASP A 3 -13.45 17.09 12.88
C ASP A 3 -12.49 17.59 11.78
N PRO A 4 -12.98 18.37 10.78
CA PRO A 4 -12.16 18.91 9.71
C PRO A 4 -10.98 19.77 10.19
N ALA A 5 -11.17 20.56 11.25
CA ALA A 5 -10.10 21.41 11.78
C ALA A 5 -8.97 20.57 12.40
N ALA A 6 -9.33 19.54 13.16
CA ALA A 6 -8.35 18.59 13.69
C ALA A 6 -7.65 17.79 12.59
N ALA A 7 -8.36 17.44 11.50
CA ALA A 7 -7.77 16.78 10.35
C ALA A 7 -6.72 17.67 9.67
N MET A 8 -7.06 18.93 9.39
CA MET A 8 -6.13 19.91 8.82
C MET A 8 -4.90 20.12 9.72
N ALA A 9 -5.10 20.28 11.02
CA ALA A 9 -3.98 20.45 11.97
C ALA A 9 -3.02 19.24 11.93
N GLN A 10 -3.55 18.02 11.80
CA GLN A 10 -2.73 16.80 11.66
C GLN A 10 -1.95 16.78 10.34
N ILE A 11 -2.58 17.23 9.25
CA ILE A 11 -1.93 17.30 7.93
C ILE A 11 -0.83 18.36 7.94
N GLU A 12 -1.09 19.57 8.48
CA GLU A 12 -0.07 20.64 8.60
C GLU A 12 1.13 20.14 9.41
N ARG A 13 0.89 19.47 10.53
CA ARG A 13 1.97 18.85 11.29
C ARG A 13 2.77 17.82 10.48
N SER A 14 2.12 17.09 9.58
CA SER A 14 2.82 16.14 8.67
C SER A 14 3.74 16.90 7.70
N PHE A 15 3.30 18.03 7.14
CA PHE A 15 4.13 18.88 6.31
C PHE A 15 5.36 19.40 7.07
N GLU A 16 5.17 19.87 8.32
CA GLU A 16 6.26 20.32 9.18
C GLU A 16 7.30 19.21 9.43
N ILE A 17 6.83 18.00 9.78
CA ILE A 17 7.72 16.86 10.08
C ILE A 17 8.47 16.39 8.83
N ILE A 18 7.78 16.29 7.70
CA ILE A 18 8.37 15.86 6.43
C ILE A 18 9.29 16.93 5.86
N ASN A 19 9.06 18.18 6.24
CA ASN A 19 9.82 19.35 5.77
C ASN A 19 9.83 19.47 4.25
N LYS A 20 8.68 19.29 3.63
CA LYS A 20 8.48 19.43 2.16
C LYS A 20 7.26 20.31 1.89
N PRO A 21 7.31 21.19 0.88
CA PRO A 21 6.17 22.02 0.49
C PRO A 21 5.06 21.22 -0.19
N VAL A 22 5.40 20.05 -0.76
CA VAL A 22 4.46 19.16 -1.45
C VAL A 22 4.68 17.73 -0.94
N ILE A 23 3.60 17.06 -0.58
CA ILE A 23 3.61 15.63 -0.24
C ILE A 23 3.21 14.84 -1.49
N ASP A 24 3.98 13.80 -1.82
CA ASP A 24 3.72 13.01 -3.03
C ASP A 24 2.42 12.22 -2.94
N LEU A 25 2.12 11.59 -1.79
CA LEU A 25 0.89 10.83 -1.59
C LEU A 25 0.34 11.01 -0.17
N ILE A 26 -0.93 11.36 -0.07
CA ILE A 26 -1.69 11.36 1.19
C ILE A 26 -2.91 10.46 1.02
N GLN A 27 -3.17 9.61 2.01
CA GLN A 27 -4.29 8.66 1.96
C GLN A 27 -5.16 8.74 3.22
N VAL A 28 -6.48 8.62 3.03
CA VAL A 28 -7.42 8.43 4.15
C VAL A 28 -7.20 7.05 4.74
N HIS A 29 -6.77 7.00 6.00
CA HIS A 29 -6.42 5.75 6.67
C HIS A 29 -7.68 4.98 7.09
N ASN A 30 -7.70 3.69 6.75
CA ASN A 30 -8.75 2.73 7.17
C ASN A 30 -10.18 3.16 6.84
N LEU A 31 -10.40 3.84 5.72
CA LEU A 31 -11.71 4.35 5.30
C LEU A 31 -12.42 5.15 6.42
N GLY A 32 -11.65 5.88 7.22
CA GLY A 32 -12.18 6.66 8.33
C GLY A 32 -12.76 8.00 7.87
N ASP A 33 -14.07 8.18 7.97
CA ASP A 33 -14.78 9.41 7.57
C ASP A 33 -14.37 9.89 6.16
N VAL A 34 -14.49 8.99 5.19
CA VAL A 34 -14.04 9.23 3.80
C VAL A 34 -14.60 10.53 3.21
N PRO A 35 -15.91 10.88 3.38
CA PRO A 35 -16.43 12.10 2.78
C PRO A 35 -15.69 13.36 3.24
N THR A 36 -15.49 13.52 4.54
CA THR A 36 -14.79 14.68 5.10
C THR A 36 -13.30 14.67 4.74
N GLN A 37 -12.65 13.54 4.98
CA GLN A 37 -11.20 13.43 4.81
C GLN A 37 -10.79 13.53 3.34
N LEU A 38 -11.50 12.84 2.45
CA LEU A 38 -11.19 12.88 1.02
C LEU A 38 -11.50 14.26 0.41
N GLY A 39 -12.52 14.98 0.91
CA GLY A 39 -12.77 16.38 0.56
C GLY A 39 -11.55 17.26 0.83
N ILE A 40 -10.98 17.18 2.04
CA ILE A 40 -9.75 17.91 2.41
C ILE A 40 -8.58 17.51 1.49
N LEU A 41 -8.40 16.23 1.20
CA LEU A 41 -7.30 15.78 0.33
C LEU A 41 -7.47 16.29 -1.11
N LYS A 42 -8.70 16.37 -1.63
CA LYS A 42 -8.99 16.96 -2.94
C LYS A 42 -8.63 18.43 -3.00
N ASP A 43 -8.93 19.18 -1.95
CA ASP A 43 -8.57 20.60 -1.85
C ASP A 43 -7.04 20.76 -1.84
N LEU A 44 -6.32 19.99 -1.04
CA LEU A 44 -4.85 19.99 -1.01
C LEU A 44 -4.23 19.62 -2.37
N LYS A 45 -4.86 18.70 -3.11
CA LYS A 45 -4.42 18.36 -4.47
C LYS A 45 -4.67 19.51 -5.44
N ALA A 46 -5.82 20.16 -5.37
CA ALA A 46 -6.14 21.34 -6.19
C ALA A 46 -5.20 22.52 -5.92
N GLU A 47 -4.79 22.70 -4.67
CA GLU A 47 -3.79 23.69 -4.24
C GLU A 47 -2.34 23.33 -4.63
N GLY A 48 -2.10 22.12 -5.17
CA GLY A 48 -0.77 21.64 -5.51
C GLY A 48 0.09 21.23 -4.30
N ARG A 49 -0.50 21.08 -3.13
CA ARG A 49 0.16 20.66 -1.89
C ARG A 49 0.24 19.14 -1.73
N ALA A 50 -0.67 18.41 -2.35
CA ALA A 50 -0.60 16.96 -2.51
C ALA A 50 -0.57 16.60 -4.00
N ARG A 51 0.34 15.70 -4.40
CA ARG A 51 0.43 15.26 -5.80
C ARG A 51 -0.59 14.18 -6.10
N TYR A 52 -0.70 13.19 -5.23
CA TYR A 52 -1.62 12.06 -5.32
C TYR A 52 -2.42 11.90 -4.03
N ILE A 53 -3.65 11.44 -4.16
CA ILE A 53 -4.54 11.18 -3.05
C ILE A 53 -5.14 9.78 -3.15
N GLY A 54 -5.54 9.23 -2.02
CA GLY A 54 -6.12 7.89 -2.02
C GLY A 54 -6.77 7.51 -0.70
N VAL A 55 -7.14 6.25 -0.61
CA VAL A 55 -7.72 5.64 0.60
C VAL A 55 -7.04 4.32 0.91
N THR A 56 -7.09 3.86 2.15
CA THR A 56 -6.51 2.59 2.56
C THR A 56 -7.51 1.71 3.28
N TRP A 57 -7.42 0.41 3.04
CA TRP A 57 -8.10 -0.59 3.83
C TRP A 57 -7.35 -1.92 3.79
N THR A 58 -7.35 -2.64 4.91
CA THR A 58 -6.79 -3.99 5.02
C THR A 58 -7.87 -4.98 5.42
N GLY A 59 -7.90 -6.14 4.72
CA GLY A 59 -8.89 -7.21 4.91
C GLY A 59 -10.17 -7.06 4.07
N ALA A 60 -10.73 -8.18 3.66
CA ALA A 60 -11.84 -8.24 2.69
C ALA A 60 -13.18 -7.68 3.22
N GLY A 61 -13.31 -7.50 4.53
CA GLY A 61 -14.60 -7.15 5.16
C GLY A 61 -15.26 -5.86 4.67
N ARG A 62 -14.51 -4.92 4.09
CA ARG A 62 -15.04 -3.68 3.51
C ARG A 62 -14.71 -3.51 2.02
N TYR A 63 -14.37 -4.57 1.32
CA TYR A 63 -14.13 -4.50 -0.13
C TYR A 63 -15.33 -3.95 -0.93
N PRO A 64 -16.61 -4.29 -0.62
CA PRO A 64 -17.74 -3.67 -1.30
C PRO A 64 -17.78 -2.14 -1.14
N GLU A 65 -17.44 -1.64 0.03
CA GLU A 65 -17.36 -0.20 0.29
C GLU A 65 -16.17 0.44 -0.43
N LEU A 66 -14.98 -0.18 -0.36
CA LEU A 66 -13.80 0.29 -1.07
C LEU A 66 -14.06 0.34 -2.58
N ALA A 67 -14.68 -0.70 -3.16
CA ALA A 67 -15.04 -0.75 -4.57
C ALA A 67 -16.01 0.37 -4.98
N ARG A 68 -16.98 0.70 -4.11
CA ARG A 68 -17.88 1.82 -4.34
C ARG A 68 -17.11 3.15 -4.33
N ILE A 69 -16.27 3.37 -3.34
CA ILE A 69 -15.45 4.59 -3.24
C ILE A 69 -14.54 4.72 -4.48
N MET A 70 -13.92 3.65 -4.95
CA MET A 70 -13.09 3.67 -6.15
C MET A 70 -13.86 4.05 -7.42
N ARG A 71 -15.14 3.69 -7.52
CA ARG A 71 -15.99 4.05 -8.67
C ARG A 71 -16.56 5.46 -8.59
N ASP A 72 -16.91 5.89 -7.37
CA ASP A 72 -17.61 7.16 -7.15
C ASP A 72 -16.65 8.35 -7.02
N GLU A 73 -15.40 8.08 -6.61
CA GLU A 73 -14.41 9.09 -6.27
C GLU A 73 -13.20 9.03 -7.22
N GLN A 74 -12.62 10.18 -7.51
CA GLN A 74 -11.39 10.27 -8.29
C GLN A 74 -10.18 10.02 -7.39
N LEU A 75 -9.77 8.77 -7.27
CA LEU A 75 -8.59 8.36 -6.53
C LEU A 75 -7.39 8.17 -7.45
N ASP A 76 -6.20 8.52 -6.95
CA ASP A 76 -4.95 8.16 -7.62
C ASP A 76 -4.42 6.81 -7.10
N PHE A 77 -4.64 6.51 -5.82
CA PHE A 77 -4.12 5.31 -5.15
C PHE A 77 -5.15 4.64 -4.26
N ILE A 78 -5.06 3.33 -4.17
CA ILE A 78 -5.55 2.56 -3.02
C ILE A 78 -4.39 1.91 -2.28
N GLY A 79 -4.50 1.83 -0.95
CA GLY A 79 -3.60 1.02 -0.12
C GLY A 79 -4.33 -0.21 0.40
N ILE A 80 -3.80 -1.41 0.13
CA ILE A 80 -4.48 -2.67 0.38
C ILE A 80 -3.48 -3.74 0.86
N ASP A 81 -3.93 -4.69 1.67
CA ASP A 81 -3.10 -5.83 2.04
C ASP A 81 -3.14 -6.91 0.95
N TYR A 82 -1.96 -7.35 0.57
CA TYR A 82 -1.77 -8.44 -0.37
C TYR A 82 -0.48 -9.19 -0.06
N ALA A 83 -0.57 -10.49 0.06
CA ALA A 83 0.56 -11.37 0.36
C ALA A 83 0.30 -12.77 -0.20
N ILE A 84 1.32 -13.60 -0.29
CA ILE A 84 1.21 -14.98 -0.79
C ILE A 84 0.20 -15.85 0.00
N ASP A 85 -0.03 -15.52 1.28
CA ASP A 85 -1.03 -16.18 2.13
C ASP A 85 -2.34 -15.39 2.28
N ASN A 86 -2.50 -14.29 1.53
CA ASN A 86 -3.70 -13.46 1.50
C ASN A 86 -3.90 -12.90 0.09
N MET A 87 -4.60 -13.65 -0.77
CA MET A 87 -4.76 -13.34 -2.19
C MET A 87 -6.10 -12.68 -2.54
N GLU A 88 -7.02 -12.49 -1.58
CA GLU A 88 -8.36 -11.96 -1.84
C GLU A 88 -8.38 -10.63 -2.61
N ALA A 89 -7.38 -9.77 -2.36
CA ALA A 89 -7.23 -8.52 -3.09
C ALA A 89 -6.92 -8.73 -4.58
N ALA A 90 -6.16 -9.78 -4.93
CA ALA A 90 -5.79 -10.08 -6.31
C ALA A 90 -6.99 -10.56 -7.13
N ASP A 91 -7.99 -11.17 -6.49
CA ASP A 91 -9.19 -11.68 -7.17
C ASP A 91 -10.21 -10.57 -7.47
N THR A 92 -10.15 -9.45 -6.74
CA THR A 92 -11.23 -8.46 -6.77
C THR A 92 -10.74 -7.00 -6.86
N MET A 93 -10.03 -6.51 -5.85
CA MET A 93 -9.69 -5.08 -5.72
C MET A 93 -8.57 -4.63 -6.65
N ILE A 94 -7.55 -5.46 -6.84
CA ILE A 94 -6.43 -5.13 -7.73
C ILE A 94 -6.87 -5.06 -9.19
N PRO A 95 -7.65 -6.03 -9.73
CA PRO A 95 -8.24 -5.90 -11.07
C PRO A 95 -9.13 -4.67 -11.23
N LEU A 96 -10.00 -4.40 -10.26
CA LEU A 96 -10.86 -3.21 -10.29
C LEU A 96 -10.03 -1.90 -10.31
N ALA A 97 -8.95 -1.83 -9.52
CA ALA A 97 -8.06 -0.68 -9.54
C ALA A 97 -7.42 -0.48 -10.92
N ALA A 98 -6.96 -1.57 -11.55
CA ALA A 98 -6.40 -1.53 -12.90
C ALA A 98 -7.42 -1.03 -13.93
N ASP A 99 -8.66 -1.53 -13.89
CA ASP A 99 -9.74 -1.11 -14.78
C ASP A 99 -10.09 0.38 -14.64
N LEU A 100 -9.96 0.93 -13.43
CA LEU A 100 -10.23 2.33 -13.12
C LEU A 100 -9.00 3.25 -13.26
N GLY A 101 -7.82 2.71 -13.58
CA GLY A 101 -6.58 3.48 -13.65
C GLY A 101 -6.08 3.97 -12.28
N VAL A 102 -6.46 3.28 -11.20
CA VAL A 102 -6.04 3.60 -9.82
C VAL A 102 -4.80 2.77 -9.47
N ALA A 103 -3.75 3.43 -9.01
CA ALA A 103 -2.52 2.75 -8.60
C ALA A 103 -2.70 1.97 -7.29
N VAL A 104 -2.01 0.84 -7.16
CA VAL A 104 -2.09 -0.04 -6.00
C VAL A 104 -0.81 0.01 -5.18
N MET A 105 -0.94 0.40 -3.91
CA MET A 105 0.11 0.30 -2.90
C MET A 105 -0.19 -0.89 -1.98
N VAL A 106 0.70 -1.86 -1.98
CA VAL A 106 0.55 -3.06 -1.16
C VAL A 106 1.12 -2.85 0.24
N TYR A 107 0.28 -3.08 1.23
CA TYR A 107 0.64 -3.16 2.65
C TYR A 107 0.77 -4.62 3.10
N LEU A 108 1.47 -4.82 4.22
CA LEU A 108 1.57 -6.10 4.90
C LEU A 108 2.08 -7.26 3.99
N PRO A 109 3.12 -7.04 3.17
CA PRO A 109 3.59 -8.04 2.20
C PRO A 109 4.06 -9.35 2.85
N PHE A 110 4.33 -9.33 4.16
CA PHE A 110 4.75 -10.50 4.95
C PHE A 110 3.63 -11.04 5.84
N GLY A 111 2.37 -10.71 5.56
CA GLY A 111 1.21 -11.24 6.26
C GLY A 111 1.18 -10.91 7.76
N ARG A 112 1.60 -9.71 8.20
CA ARG A 112 1.76 -9.34 9.62
C ARG A 112 2.62 -10.35 10.38
N ASP A 113 3.78 -10.69 9.84
CA ASP A 113 4.74 -11.66 10.39
C ASP A 113 4.30 -13.13 10.34
N ARG A 114 3.08 -13.45 9.88
CA ARG A 114 2.62 -14.85 9.77
C ARG A 114 3.52 -15.72 8.88
N LEU A 115 4.04 -15.13 7.80
CA LEU A 115 4.89 -15.85 6.85
C LEU A 115 6.21 -16.31 7.45
N TRP A 116 6.78 -15.54 8.36
CA TRP A 116 8.05 -15.91 9.02
C TRP A 116 7.93 -17.18 9.84
N SER A 117 6.82 -17.37 10.55
CA SER A 117 6.60 -18.61 11.30
C SER A 117 6.38 -19.82 10.39
N ARG A 118 5.84 -19.61 9.18
CA ARG A 118 5.60 -20.69 8.21
C ARG A 118 6.89 -21.20 7.56
N VAL A 119 7.90 -20.35 7.41
CA VAL A 119 9.17 -20.68 6.76
C VAL A 119 10.33 -20.84 7.75
N ALA A 120 10.05 -20.77 9.03
CA ALA A 120 11.09 -20.93 10.08
C ALA A 120 11.82 -22.27 9.94
N GLY A 121 13.15 -22.19 9.79
CA GLY A 121 14.00 -23.39 9.62
C GLY A 121 13.89 -24.06 8.25
N GLN A 122 13.18 -23.46 7.27
CA GLN A 122 13.09 -23.98 5.93
C GLN A 122 14.04 -23.23 4.99
N ASN A 123 14.69 -23.99 4.10
CA ASN A 123 15.43 -23.41 2.99
C ASN A 123 14.47 -22.91 1.91
N LEU A 124 14.92 -21.95 1.10
CA LEU A 124 14.26 -21.62 -0.15
C LEU A 124 14.18 -22.86 -1.04
N PRO A 125 13.14 -22.98 -1.90
CA PRO A 125 13.12 -24.00 -2.93
C PRO A 125 14.25 -23.76 -3.94
N ASP A 126 14.81 -24.82 -4.51
CA ASP A 126 15.95 -24.75 -5.45
C ASP A 126 15.67 -23.81 -6.63
N TRP A 127 14.44 -23.78 -7.11
CA TRP A 127 14.03 -22.90 -8.20
C TRP A 127 13.91 -21.41 -7.85
N ALA A 128 14.08 -21.02 -6.57
CA ALA A 128 14.09 -19.62 -6.19
C ALA A 128 15.23 -18.81 -6.84
N GLU A 129 16.31 -19.50 -7.25
CA GLU A 129 17.39 -18.90 -8.02
C GLU A 129 16.94 -18.46 -9.42
N GLU A 130 15.95 -19.12 -10.01
CA GLU A 130 15.40 -18.78 -11.33
C GLU A 130 14.70 -17.41 -11.34
N ILE A 131 14.31 -16.93 -10.17
CA ILE A 131 13.70 -15.61 -9.98
C ILE A 131 14.62 -14.67 -9.20
N ASP A 132 15.90 -14.94 -9.11
CA ASP A 132 16.88 -14.15 -8.36
C ASP A 132 16.50 -13.90 -6.89
N ALA A 133 15.84 -14.85 -6.23
CA ALA A 133 15.48 -14.74 -4.83
C ALA A 133 16.49 -15.50 -3.96
N SER A 134 17.24 -14.80 -3.13
CA SER A 134 18.23 -15.36 -2.20
C SER A 134 17.75 -15.43 -0.76
N THR A 135 16.60 -14.83 -0.44
CA THR A 135 15.98 -14.84 0.89
C THR A 135 14.47 -14.99 0.80
N TRP A 136 13.84 -15.44 1.88
CA TRP A 136 12.38 -15.50 1.95
C TRP A 136 11.72 -14.12 1.81
N ALA A 137 12.37 -13.05 2.26
CA ALA A 137 11.85 -11.69 2.08
C ALA A 137 11.75 -11.35 0.59
N GLN A 138 12.84 -11.55 -0.16
CA GLN A 138 12.88 -11.33 -1.60
C GLN A 138 11.85 -12.21 -2.33
N PHE A 139 11.75 -13.49 -1.97
CA PHE A 139 10.78 -14.42 -2.53
C PHE A 139 9.34 -13.91 -2.38
N PHE A 140 8.94 -13.50 -1.18
CA PHE A 140 7.59 -12.96 -0.94
C PHE A 140 7.33 -11.64 -1.67
N LEU A 141 8.32 -10.76 -1.73
CA LEU A 141 8.18 -9.49 -2.43
C LEU A 141 8.07 -9.69 -3.95
N LYS A 142 8.86 -10.59 -4.52
CA LYS A 142 8.78 -10.94 -5.95
C LYS A 142 7.44 -11.57 -6.32
N TYR A 143 6.86 -12.40 -5.47
CA TYR A 143 5.50 -12.91 -5.65
C TYR A 143 4.48 -11.77 -5.83
N ILE A 144 4.57 -10.74 -4.99
CA ILE A 144 3.67 -9.58 -5.08
C ILE A 144 3.99 -8.73 -6.31
N ALA A 145 5.26 -8.49 -6.57
CA ALA A 145 5.74 -7.71 -7.72
C ALA A 145 5.39 -8.35 -9.08
N ALA A 146 5.21 -9.66 -9.12
CA ALA A 146 4.77 -10.38 -10.31
C ALA A 146 3.34 -10.02 -10.77
N ASN A 147 2.53 -9.39 -9.91
CA ASN A 147 1.23 -8.88 -10.31
C ASN A 147 1.39 -7.51 -11.01
N PRO A 148 1.12 -7.40 -12.33
CA PRO A 148 1.42 -6.20 -13.11
C PRO A 148 0.58 -4.98 -12.72
N ALA A 149 -0.50 -5.16 -11.96
CA ALA A 149 -1.34 -4.07 -11.47
C ALA A 149 -0.87 -3.53 -10.10
N VAL A 150 0.13 -4.13 -9.46
CA VAL A 150 0.75 -3.60 -8.25
C VAL A 150 1.76 -2.52 -8.64
N THR A 151 1.62 -1.34 -8.05
CA THR A 151 2.48 -0.19 -8.33
C THR A 151 3.60 -0.04 -7.32
N VAL A 152 3.29 -0.22 -6.03
CA VAL A 152 4.24 -0.03 -4.92
C VAL A 152 4.03 -1.10 -3.86
N ILE A 153 5.12 -1.60 -3.30
CA ILE A 153 5.11 -2.51 -2.16
C ILE A 153 5.81 -1.83 -0.99
N THR A 154 5.20 -1.84 0.19
CA THR A 154 5.73 -1.15 1.39
C THR A 154 6.11 -2.12 2.50
N PRO A 155 7.24 -2.83 2.40
CA PRO A 155 7.76 -3.66 3.46
C PRO A 155 8.40 -2.78 4.53
N SER A 156 7.67 -2.48 5.61
CA SER A 156 8.17 -1.65 6.69
C SER A 156 9.23 -2.38 7.52
N THR A 157 10.33 -1.71 7.81
CA THR A 157 11.37 -2.22 8.72
C THR A 157 12.13 -1.08 9.39
N SER A 158 12.57 -1.30 10.62
CA SER A 158 13.49 -0.42 11.35
C SER A 158 14.96 -0.86 11.26
N LYS A 159 15.22 -1.99 10.59
CA LYS A 159 16.57 -2.57 10.48
C LYS A 159 17.15 -2.28 9.09
N PRO A 160 18.30 -1.56 8.98
CA PRO A 160 18.92 -1.27 7.68
C PRO A 160 19.22 -2.53 6.85
N ALA A 161 19.66 -3.61 7.47
CA ALA A 161 19.93 -4.87 6.79
C ALA A 161 18.69 -5.44 6.10
N ASN A 162 17.53 -5.39 6.77
CA ASN A 162 16.27 -5.83 6.17
C ASN A 162 15.83 -4.93 5.01
N MET A 163 16.15 -3.62 5.08
CA MET A 163 15.84 -2.72 3.96
C MET A 163 16.67 -3.09 2.73
N ILE A 164 17.96 -3.37 2.90
CA ILE A 164 18.84 -3.80 1.81
C ILE A 164 18.35 -5.12 1.21
N ASP A 165 17.97 -6.07 2.05
CA ASP A 165 17.41 -7.35 1.61
C ASP A 165 16.08 -7.17 0.85
N ASN A 166 15.17 -6.35 1.38
CA ASN A 166 13.90 -6.06 0.72
C ASN A 166 14.06 -5.40 -0.66
N LEU A 167 15.08 -4.56 -0.86
CA LEU A 167 15.39 -3.98 -2.17
C LEU A 167 15.75 -5.04 -3.20
N GLY A 168 16.36 -6.14 -2.79
CA GLY A 168 16.61 -7.30 -3.65
C GLY A 168 15.33 -7.93 -4.22
N GLY A 169 14.19 -7.74 -3.57
CA GLY A 169 12.88 -8.15 -4.09
C GLY A 169 12.40 -7.39 -5.34
N ALA A 170 13.06 -6.29 -5.70
CA ALA A 170 12.77 -5.49 -6.90
C ALA A 170 13.82 -5.68 -8.03
N ILE A 171 14.76 -6.60 -7.86
CA ILE A 171 15.84 -6.89 -8.83
C ILE A 171 15.56 -8.24 -9.51
N GLY A 172 15.73 -8.33 -10.82
CA GLY A 172 15.50 -9.56 -11.60
C GLY A 172 14.19 -9.59 -12.36
#